data_acd0d97e0ff696fa953d6eb133c27904
#
_entry.id   acd0d97e0ff696fa953d6eb133c27904
#
_cell.length_a   1.000
_cell.length_b   1.000
_cell.length_c   1.000
_cell.angle_alpha   90.00
_cell.angle_beta   90.00
_cell.angle_gamma   90.00
#
_symmetry.space_group_name_H-M   'P 1'
#
loop_
_entity.id
_entity.type
_entity.pdbx_description
1 polymer ?
#
loop_
_entity_poly.entity_id
_entity_poly.type
_entity_poly.pdbx_seq_one_letter_code
_entity_poly.pdbx_strand_id
1 'polypeptide(L)'
;MGVPLFELTMNDRTISQQGTGKISILSPADLEIAEVTADPGVARTGASTDFSRMTPLPKGTRATVIGREGEWIRLDYGAWIQASEVQIVKDAVPARSIIRSARSRQVSGWTEVLFPLETPVPVTVQEGERTFTLTLYNTTAQTDIIRLDDDPVISRLAWQQISPLQVQYTFNLKSAQQWGYKLRYDGTTLVLSLKHPPANTSMMPVSPAKPLSGIKILIDAGHGGPQDSGAVSPVGIREKTVTLIVSKLVQEELVNRGANVVMTRVEDVDLDLPPRVEMIQKEEPAIAISIHYNALPDNGDAINTKGVGAFWFHPQAHSLAMFLHNYLVAKLNRPSYGVFWNNLAMTRPAVAPSVLMELGFTINPEEFEWIVNPTEQKKLAQAIAQGVTEWFASVK
;
A
#
# COMPACT_ATOMS: atom_id res chain seq x y z
N MET A 1 -28.94 12.93 33.44
CA MET A 1 -27.70 12.93 34.27
C MET A 1 -26.58 13.36 33.34
N GLY A 2 -25.92 14.49 33.65
CA GLY A 2 -24.81 14.99 32.82
C GLY A 2 -23.59 14.10 32.94
N VAL A 3 -22.85 13.95 31.84
CA VAL A 3 -21.55 13.26 31.83
C VAL A 3 -20.57 14.12 32.63
N PRO A 4 -19.83 13.57 33.63
CA PRO A 4 -18.91 14.37 34.42
C PRO A 4 -17.80 14.97 33.55
N LEU A 5 -17.52 16.25 33.81
CA LEU A 5 -16.39 16.96 33.22
C LEU A 5 -15.16 16.74 34.09
N PHE A 6 -14.07 16.28 33.54
CA PHE A 6 -12.79 16.16 34.22
C PHE A 6 -11.86 17.29 33.78
N GLU A 7 -11.36 18.07 34.70
CA GLU A 7 -10.34 19.07 34.46
C GLU A 7 -9.03 18.66 35.16
N LEU A 8 -7.94 18.68 34.40
CA LEU A 8 -6.60 18.41 34.89
C LEU A 8 -5.73 19.62 34.58
N THR A 9 -5.18 20.24 35.64
CA THR A 9 -4.22 21.34 35.48
C THR A 9 -2.84 20.85 35.90
N MET A 10 -1.90 20.84 34.96
CA MET A 10 -0.47 20.58 35.18
C MET A 10 0.37 21.63 34.48
N ASN A 11 1.28 22.27 35.21
CA ASN A 11 2.22 23.26 34.67
C ASN A 11 1.50 24.37 33.87
N ASP A 12 0.49 25.02 34.44
CA ASP A 12 -0.32 26.10 33.85
C ASP A 12 -1.11 25.71 32.57
N ARG A 13 -1.33 24.42 32.34
CA ARG A 13 -2.21 23.94 31.29
C ARG A 13 -3.37 23.15 31.88
N THR A 14 -4.58 23.56 31.50
CA THR A 14 -5.80 22.85 31.87
C THR A 14 -6.25 22.01 30.66
N ILE A 15 -6.45 20.71 30.87
CA ILE A 15 -7.05 19.80 29.89
C ILE A 15 -8.40 19.38 30.46
N SER A 16 -9.47 19.66 29.72
CA SER A 16 -10.82 19.20 30.08
C SER A 16 -11.25 18.07 29.14
N GLN A 17 -11.80 17.00 29.70
CA GLN A 17 -12.35 15.87 28.95
C GLN A 17 -13.66 15.42 29.60
N GLN A 18 -14.71 15.27 28.79
CA GLN A 18 -15.98 14.64 29.22
C GLN A 18 -15.90 13.12 28.96
N GLY A 19 -16.15 12.32 29.99
CA GLY A 19 -16.15 10.86 29.83
C GLY A 19 -16.36 10.14 31.16
N THR A 20 -16.66 8.86 31.10
CA THR A 20 -16.83 7.96 32.27
C THR A 20 -15.56 7.15 32.59
N GLY A 21 -14.43 7.47 31.94
CA GLY A 21 -13.15 6.75 32.07
C GLY A 21 -12.40 7.13 33.37
N LYS A 22 -11.65 6.18 33.92
CA LYS A 22 -10.68 6.41 34.98
C LYS A 22 -9.46 7.13 34.39
N ILE A 23 -9.16 8.34 34.86
CA ILE A 23 -7.91 9.03 34.52
C ILE A 23 -6.83 8.53 35.48
N SER A 24 -5.83 7.87 34.94
CA SER A 24 -4.60 7.53 35.67
C SER A 24 -3.50 8.50 35.25
N ILE A 25 -2.98 9.27 36.20
CA ILE A 25 -1.78 10.09 35.97
C ILE A 25 -0.59 9.14 36.15
N LEU A 26 0.10 8.83 35.07
CA LEU A 26 1.35 8.08 35.14
C LEU A 26 2.44 9.00 35.69
N SER A 27 3.15 8.52 36.70
CA SER A 27 4.39 9.14 37.16
C SER A 27 5.42 9.09 36.00
N PRO A 28 6.31 10.09 35.87
CA PRO A 28 7.41 10.01 34.88
C PRO A 28 8.24 8.71 34.98
N ALA A 29 8.34 8.11 36.15
CA ALA A 29 9.02 6.84 36.37
C ALA A 29 8.26 5.61 35.79
N ASP A 30 6.99 5.78 35.43
CA ASP A 30 6.13 4.70 34.91
C ASP A 30 5.81 4.85 33.43
N LEU A 31 6.49 5.76 32.72
CA LEU A 31 6.33 5.92 31.29
C LEU A 31 6.85 4.68 30.55
N GLU A 32 5.97 4.09 29.77
CA GLU A 32 6.30 3.00 28.85
C GLU A 32 6.34 3.52 27.42
N ILE A 33 7.43 3.26 26.75
CA ILE A 33 7.61 3.57 25.33
C ILE A 33 7.53 2.26 24.54
N ALA A 34 6.62 2.19 23.57
CA ALA A 34 6.60 1.15 22.59
C ALA A 34 7.60 1.51 21.47
N GLU A 35 8.59 0.66 21.25
CA GLU A 35 9.51 0.74 20.12
C GLU A 35 9.18 -0.37 19.12
N VAL A 36 8.89 -0.02 17.88
CA VAL A 36 8.50 -0.96 16.81
C VAL A 36 9.70 -1.84 16.44
N THR A 37 9.53 -3.16 16.57
CA THR A 37 10.53 -4.17 16.21
C THR A 37 10.23 -4.87 14.89
N ALA A 38 8.94 -4.93 14.50
CA ALA A 38 8.51 -5.43 13.20
C ALA A 38 8.97 -4.49 12.06
N ASP A 39 9.11 -5.01 10.86
CA ASP A 39 9.54 -4.24 9.68
C ASP A 39 8.60 -4.48 8.49
N PRO A 40 7.56 -3.62 8.34
CA PRO A 40 7.09 -2.58 9.25
C PRO A 40 6.09 -3.09 10.30
N GLY A 41 5.84 -2.28 11.34
CA GLY A 41 4.77 -2.53 12.33
C GLY A 41 3.40 -2.13 11.80
N VAL A 42 2.37 -2.92 12.11
CA VAL A 42 1.01 -2.74 11.58
C VAL A 42 0.14 -1.95 12.55
N ALA A 43 0.13 -0.63 12.39
CA ALA A 43 -0.76 0.25 13.14
C ALA A 43 -2.22 0.17 12.64
N ARG A 44 -3.19 0.24 13.55
CA ARG A 44 -4.64 0.17 13.27
C ARG A 44 -5.43 1.23 14.03
N THR A 45 -6.67 1.45 13.60
CA THR A 45 -7.59 2.42 14.23
C THR A 45 -8.26 1.87 15.49
N GLY A 46 -8.09 0.60 15.83
CA GLY A 46 -8.65 -0.04 17.03
C GLY A 46 -7.96 -1.35 17.38
N ALA A 47 -8.33 -1.93 18.52
CA ALA A 47 -7.70 -3.10 19.14
C ALA A 47 -8.19 -4.45 18.56
N SER A 48 -8.24 -4.59 17.26
CA SER A 48 -8.60 -5.85 16.57
C SER A 48 -8.07 -5.85 15.14
N THR A 49 -7.92 -7.03 14.56
CA THR A 49 -7.62 -7.20 13.12
C THR A 49 -8.73 -6.69 12.20
N ASP A 50 -9.95 -6.50 12.71
CA ASP A 50 -11.09 -5.99 11.95
C ASP A 50 -11.03 -4.48 11.74
N PHE A 51 -10.27 -3.76 12.58
CA PHE A 51 -10.08 -2.32 12.41
C PHE A 51 -9.15 -1.99 11.26
N SER A 52 -9.41 -0.83 10.63
CA SER A 52 -8.65 -0.36 9.47
C SER A 52 -7.16 -0.21 9.79
N ARG A 53 -6.33 -0.62 8.84
CA ARG A 53 -4.89 -0.35 8.87
C ARG A 53 -4.62 1.13 8.65
N MET A 54 -3.68 1.66 9.40
CA MET A 54 -3.07 2.96 9.17
C MET A 54 -1.77 2.82 8.38
N THR A 55 -1.09 3.92 8.14
CA THR A 55 0.28 3.87 7.58
C THR A 55 1.14 2.96 8.44
N PRO A 56 1.81 1.96 7.84
CA PRO A 56 2.71 1.10 8.58
C PRO A 56 3.83 1.89 9.24
N LEU A 57 4.14 1.57 10.48
CA LEU A 57 5.19 2.24 11.24
C LEU A 57 6.56 1.62 10.87
N PRO A 58 7.53 2.43 10.43
CA PRO A 58 8.87 1.95 10.20
C PRO A 58 9.48 1.37 11.49
N LYS A 59 10.31 0.33 11.35
CA LYS A 59 11.07 -0.24 12.47
C LYS A 59 11.85 0.85 13.21
N GLY A 60 11.89 0.77 14.53
CA GLY A 60 12.51 1.75 15.41
C GLY A 60 11.61 2.92 15.80
N THR A 61 10.40 3.06 15.23
CA THR A 61 9.42 4.08 15.65
C THR A 61 9.12 3.95 17.14
N ARG A 62 9.11 5.06 17.85
CA ARG A 62 8.84 5.14 19.29
C ARG A 62 7.60 5.97 19.57
N ALA A 63 6.72 5.48 20.43
CA ALA A 63 5.54 6.18 20.89
C ALA A 63 5.23 5.84 22.35
N THR A 64 4.62 6.75 23.09
CA THR A 64 4.21 6.51 24.46
C THR A 64 3.00 5.56 24.49
N VAL A 65 3.03 4.58 25.38
CA VAL A 65 1.90 3.69 25.63
C VAL A 65 0.88 4.41 26.51
N ILE A 66 -0.35 4.52 26.04
CA ILE A 66 -1.44 5.19 26.77
C ILE A 66 -2.60 4.23 27.12
N GLY A 67 -2.52 2.97 26.73
CA GLY A 67 -3.53 1.96 27.05
C GLY A 67 -3.19 0.60 26.49
N ARG A 68 -3.96 -0.41 26.96
CA ARG A 68 -3.84 -1.81 26.52
C ARG A 68 -5.21 -2.45 26.47
N GLU A 69 -5.43 -3.32 25.49
CA GLU A 69 -6.63 -4.14 25.37
C GLU A 69 -6.24 -5.49 24.77
N GLY A 70 -6.26 -6.55 25.61
CA GLY A 70 -5.73 -7.87 25.24
C GLY A 70 -4.28 -7.77 24.78
N GLU A 71 -4.00 -8.29 23.58
CA GLU A 71 -2.68 -8.24 22.92
C GLU A 71 -2.41 -6.92 22.20
N TRP A 72 -3.25 -5.90 22.37
CA TRP A 72 -3.12 -4.62 21.68
C TRP A 72 -2.64 -3.51 22.60
N ILE A 73 -1.75 -2.68 22.08
CA ILE A 73 -1.17 -1.52 22.74
C ILE A 73 -1.66 -0.27 22.04
N ARG A 74 -2.24 0.66 22.84
CA ARG A 74 -2.64 1.98 22.36
C ARG A 74 -1.50 2.97 22.48
N LEU A 75 -1.19 3.62 21.37
CA LEU A 75 -0.12 4.61 21.26
C LEU A 75 -0.69 6.04 21.39
N ASP A 76 0.13 6.96 21.86
CA ASP A 76 -0.26 8.34 22.19
C ASP A 76 -0.76 9.19 21.01
N TYR A 77 -0.50 8.78 19.78
CA TYR A 77 -1.08 9.41 18.59
C TYR A 77 -2.43 8.79 18.15
N GLY A 78 -2.97 7.86 18.94
CA GLY A 78 -4.30 7.30 18.77
C GLY A 78 -4.38 5.94 18.08
N ALA A 79 -3.28 5.43 17.51
CA ALA A 79 -3.25 4.12 16.88
C ALA A 79 -3.09 2.98 17.88
N TRP A 80 -3.41 1.76 17.41
CA TRP A 80 -3.21 0.51 18.10
C TRP A 80 -2.24 -0.38 17.35
N ILE A 81 -1.38 -1.10 18.07
CA ILE A 81 -0.40 -2.04 17.51
C ILE A 81 -0.40 -3.32 18.34
N GLN A 82 -0.10 -4.46 17.72
CA GLN A 82 0.05 -5.72 18.47
C GLN A 82 1.29 -5.70 19.36
N ALA A 83 1.17 -6.24 20.56
CA ALA A 83 2.28 -6.32 21.53
C ALA A 83 3.48 -7.12 20.98
N SER A 84 3.24 -8.09 20.10
CA SER A 84 4.27 -8.89 19.42
C SER A 84 5.11 -8.10 18.41
N GLU A 85 4.63 -6.93 17.97
CA GLU A 85 5.31 -6.09 16.97
C GLU A 85 6.19 -4.99 17.58
N VAL A 86 6.22 -4.89 18.92
CA VAL A 86 6.96 -3.87 19.65
C VAL A 86 7.73 -4.45 20.83
N GLN A 87 8.76 -3.74 21.27
CA GLN A 87 9.36 -3.91 22.58
C GLN A 87 8.98 -2.74 23.50
N ILE A 88 8.76 -3.01 24.77
CA ILE A 88 8.45 -1.98 25.76
C ILE A 88 9.74 -1.56 26.47
N VAL A 89 10.02 -0.26 26.37
CA VAL A 89 11.15 0.38 27.07
C VAL A 89 10.56 1.28 28.16
N LYS A 90 11.02 1.11 29.38
CA LYS A 90 10.70 2.04 30.48
C LYS A 90 11.62 3.24 30.37
N ASP A 91 11.03 4.38 30.13
CA ASP A 91 11.76 5.64 29.98
C ASP A 91 11.07 6.75 30.80
N ALA A 92 11.88 7.66 31.30
CA ALA A 92 11.37 8.82 32.04
C ALA A 92 10.92 9.98 31.14
N VAL A 93 11.19 9.89 29.81
CA VAL A 93 10.95 10.97 28.85
C VAL A 93 10.06 10.47 27.72
N PRO A 94 8.94 11.17 27.43
CA PRO A 94 8.12 10.84 26.27
C PRO A 94 8.91 10.88 24.97
N ALA A 95 8.59 9.98 24.03
CA ALA A 95 9.20 9.96 22.71
C ALA A 95 8.77 11.20 21.90
N ARG A 96 9.58 12.24 21.92
CA ARG A 96 9.35 13.51 21.21
C ARG A 96 10.53 13.91 20.36
N SER A 97 10.28 14.69 19.33
CA SER A 97 11.33 15.13 18.42
C SER A 97 11.14 16.56 17.96
N ILE A 98 12.25 17.16 17.50
CA ILE A 98 12.29 18.48 16.85
C ILE A 98 12.88 18.30 15.46
N ILE A 99 12.23 18.90 14.45
CA ILE A 99 12.77 18.97 13.09
C ILE A 99 13.27 20.38 12.81
N ARG A 100 14.55 20.52 12.41
CA ARG A 100 15.17 21.80 12.06
C ARG A 100 15.43 21.95 10.57
N SER A 101 15.45 20.86 9.81
CA SER A 101 15.69 20.91 8.37
C SER A 101 15.06 19.72 7.64
N ALA A 102 14.81 19.91 6.34
CA ALA A 102 14.50 18.84 5.41
C ALA A 102 15.37 19.01 4.16
N ARG A 103 15.89 17.91 3.62
CA ARG A 103 16.71 17.93 2.40
C ARG A 103 16.40 16.76 1.52
N SER A 104 16.42 16.96 0.20
CA SER A 104 16.31 15.86 -0.76
C SER A 104 17.67 15.42 -1.29
N ARG A 105 17.72 14.18 -1.77
CA ARG A 105 18.79 13.65 -2.61
C ARG A 105 18.20 12.67 -3.61
N GLN A 106 18.79 12.60 -4.79
CA GLN A 106 18.43 11.60 -5.78
C GLN A 106 19.28 10.33 -5.58
N VAL A 107 18.62 9.19 -5.60
CA VAL A 107 19.23 7.86 -5.66
C VAL A 107 18.63 7.12 -6.83
N SER A 108 19.22 5.99 -7.24
CA SER A 108 18.74 5.27 -8.43
C SER A 108 17.23 4.96 -8.38
N GLY A 109 16.46 5.62 -9.22
CA GLY A 109 15.01 5.44 -9.35
C GLY A 109 14.14 6.08 -8.25
N TRP A 110 14.74 6.84 -7.31
CA TRP A 110 14.03 7.42 -6.17
C TRP A 110 14.54 8.81 -5.82
N THR A 111 13.65 9.66 -5.34
CA THR A 111 13.99 10.84 -4.55
C THR A 111 13.84 10.52 -3.08
N GLU A 112 14.90 10.61 -2.31
CA GLU A 112 14.86 10.51 -0.86
C GLU A 112 14.78 11.91 -0.23
N VAL A 113 13.80 12.09 0.68
CA VAL A 113 13.72 13.29 1.52
C VAL A 113 14.04 12.88 2.96
N LEU A 114 15.04 13.53 3.54
CA LEU A 114 15.59 13.23 4.84
C LEU A 114 15.11 14.26 5.86
N PHE A 115 14.58 13.74 6.97
CA PHE A 115 14.13 14.51 8.13
C PHE A 115 14.94 14.08 9.34
N PRO A 116 16.03 14.78 9.68
CA PRO A 116 16.79 14.52 10.90
C PRO A 116 15.92 14.80 12.13
N LEU A 117 15.77 13.82 13.00
CA LEU A 117 14.99 13.84 14.22
C LEU A 117 15.89 13.57 15.42
N GLU A 118 15.41 13.91 16.62
CA GLU A 118 16.07 13.53 17.88
C GLU A 118 15.70 12.09 18.27
N THR A 119 14.47 11.70 17.98
CA THR A 119 13.93 10.35 18.24
C THR A 119 13.02 9.94 17.10
N PRO A 120 13.04 8.68 16.64
CA PRO A 120 12.07 8.18 15.68
C PRO A 120 10.63 8.27 16.24
N VAL A 121 9.74 8.90 15.51
CA VAL A 121 8.35 9.19 15.93
C VAL A 121 7.34 8.53 15.00
N PRO A 122 6.07 8.36 15.40
CA PRO A 122 5.02 7.87 14.51
C PRO A 122 4.77 8.81 13.35
N VAL A 123 4.47 8.23 12.18
CA VAL A 123 4.17 8.95 10.96
C VAL A 123 2.93 8.40 10.27
N THR A 124 2.23 9.27 9.54
CA THR A 124 1.17 8.85 8.61
C THR A 124 1.36 9.54 7.26
N VAL A 125 0.88 8.86 6.22
CA VAL A 125 0.92 9.32 4.84
C VAL A 125 -0.49 9.46 4.30
N GLN A 126 -0.70 10.50 3.51
CA GLN A 126 -1.90 10.68 2.72
C GLN A 126 -1.49 11.05 1.28
N GLU A 127 -1.89 10.20 0.34
CA GLU A 127 -1.72 10.44 -1.09
C GLU A 127 -2.93 11.19 -1.64
N GLY A 128 -2.69 12.32 -2.29
CA GLY A 128 -3.68 13.05 -3.08
C GLY A 128 -3.34 12.99 -4.57
N GLU A 129 -4.12 13.64 -5.41
CA GLU A 129 -3.92 13.58 -6.87
C GLU A 129 -2.53 14.10 -7.29
N ARG A 130 -2.15 15.30 -6.85
CA ARG A 130 -0.82 15.92 -7.10
C ARG A 130 -0.13 16.31 -5.80
N THR A 131 -0.47 15.65 -4.72
CA THR A 131 0.08 15.93 -3.42
C THR A 131 0.42 14.63 -2.69
N PHE A 132 1.48 14.67 -1.92
CA PHE A 132 1.82 13.64 -0.98
C PHE A 132 2.02 14.33 0.38
N THR A 133 1.31 13.90 1.38
CA THR A 133 1.33 14.53 2.70
C THR A 133 1.90 13.56 3.73
N LEU A 134 2.93 13.99 4.44
CA LEU A 134 3.56 13.27 5.54
C LEU A 134 3.26 14.01 6.84
N THR A 135 2.60 13.36 7.78
CA THR A 135 2.38 13.88 9.12
C THR A 135 3.28 13.15 10.12
N LEU A 136 4.06 13.91 10.89
CA LEU A 136 4.85 13.39 12.00
C LEU A 136 4.16 13.77 13.31
N TYR A 137 3.95 12.77 14.15
CA TYR A 137 3.38 12.93 15.50
C TYR A 137 4.51 13.11 16.51
N ASN A 138 4.16 13.57 17.71
CA ASN A 138 5.13 13.83 18.78
C ASN A 138 6.29 14.75 18.34
N THR A 139 6.01 15.63 17.38
CA THR A 139 7.04 16.44 16.70
C THR A 139 6.69 17.90 16.68
N THR A 140 7.69 18.71 17.00
CA THR A 140 7.64 20.17 16.83
C THR A 140 8.59 20.57 15.71
N ALA A 141 8.09 21.35 14.74
CA ALA A 141 8.93 21.89 13.67
C ALA A 141 9.55 23.22 14.08
N GLN A 142 10.85 23.30 13.95
CA GLN A 142 11.66 24.51 13.93
C GLN A 142 12.40 24.57 12.59
N THR A 143 11.69 24.19 11.51
CA THR A 143 12.27 24.04 10.19
C THR A 143 12.52 25.43 9.59
N ASP A 144 13.75 25.82 9.53
CA ASP A 144 14.25 27.05 8.91
C ASP A 144 14.98 26.79 7.59
N ILE A 145 15.33 25.52 7.30
CA ILE A 145 16.02 25.12 6.09
C ILE A 145 15.27 23.97 5.40
N ILE A 146 14.81 24.23 4.17
CA ILE A 146 14.35 23.21 3.24
C ILE A 146 15.24 23.30 2.00
N ARG A 147 16.01 22.25 1.74
CA ARG A 147 16.78 22.13 0.52
C ARG A 147 16.19 21.05 -0.38
N LEU A 148 15.60 21.50 -1.48
CA LEU A 148 15.18 20.66 -2.59
C LEU A 148 16.02 21.07 -3.81
N ASP A 149 16.82 20.15 -4.32
CA ASP A 149 17.49 20.34 -5.60
C ASP A 149 16.46 20.12 -6.73
N ASP A 150 16.82 20.39 -7.99
CA ASP A 150 15.91 20.08 -9.11
C ASP A 150 15.56 18.59 -9.09
N ASP A 151 14.29 18.31 -8.91
CA ASP A 151 13.81 16.97 -8.59
C ASP A 151 12.79 16.50 -9.63
N PRO A 152 12.86 15.24 -10.13
CA PRO A 152 11.94 14.74 -11.14
C PRO A 152 10.51 14.54 -10.63
N VAL A 153 10.30 14.44 -9.31
CA VAL A 153 8.98 14.12 -8.71
C VAL A 153 8.40 15.33 -8.00
N ILE A 154 9.21 16.05 -7.19
CA ILE A 154 8.75 17.10 -6.29
C ILE A 154 8.90 18.46 -6.98
N SER A 155 7.80 19.22 -7.04
CA SER A 155 7.83 20.62 -7.50
C SER A 155 8.00 21.61 -6.34
N ARG A 156 7.45 21.29 -5.16
CA ARG A 156 7.49 22.13 -3.96
C ARG A 156 7.30 21.30 -2.70
N LEU A 157 7.96 21.68 -1.63
CA LEU A 157 7.70 21.20 -0.27
C LEU A 157 7.26 22.37 0.62
N ALA A 158 6.15 22.21 1.31
CA ALA A 158 5.67 23.15 2.34
C ALA A 158 5.48 22.38 3.65
N TRP A 159 5.51 23.09 4.79
CA TRP A 159 5.21 22.50 6.08
C TRP A 159 4.32 23.40 6.93
N GLN A 160 3.62 22.78 7.87
CA GLN A 160 2.76 23.47 8.83
C GLN A 160 2.75 22.70 10.15
N GLN A 161 2.91 23.41 11.28
CA GLN A 161 2.61 22.89 12.59
C GLN A 161 1.08 22.87 12.79
N ILE A 162 0.44 21.70 12.76
CA ILE A 162 -1.02 21.58 12.85
C ILE A 162 -1.53 21.45 14.28
N SER A 163 -0.66 21.04 15.22
CA SER A 163 -0.88 21.06 16.65
C SER A 163 0.48 21.14 17.36
N PRO A 164 0.56 21.36 18.67
CA PRO A 164 1.84 21.45 19.39
C PRO A 164 2.78 20.25 19.19
N LEU A 165 2.23 19.08 18.87
CA LEU A 165 2.97 17.82 18.69
C LEU A 165 2.69 17.15 17.36
N GLN A 166 2.21 17.89 16.36
CA GLN A 166 1.98 17.35 15.02
C GLN A 166 2.42 18.34 13.96
N VAL A 167 3.34 17.93 13.13
CA VAL A 167 3.78 18.70 11.95
C VAL A 167 3.43 17.94 10.67
N GLN A 168 2.99 18.66 9.67
CA GLN A 168 2.63 18.15 8.37
C GLN A 168 3.56 18.74 7.31
N TYR A 169 4.10 17.87 6.46
CA TYR A 169 4.85 18.21 5.27
C TYR A 169 4.06 17.86 4.04
N THR A 170 3.79 18.83 3.17
CA THR A 170 3.04 18.66 1.93
C THR A 170 3.97 18.80 0.74
N PHE A 171 4.14 17.70 0.01
CA PHE A 171 4.87 17.66 -1.25
C PHE A 171 3.89 17.90 -2.39
N ASN A 172 4.10 18.97 -3.17
CA ASN A 172 3.42 19.15 -4.44
C ASN A 172 4.21 18.39 -5.50
N LEU A 173 3.53 17.54 -6.26
CA LEU A 173 4.15 16.65 -7.22
C LEU A 173 4.04 17.19 -8.65
N LYS A 174 5.04 16.88 -9.48
CA LYS A 174 5.08 17.27 -10.90
C LYS A 174 4.07 16.49 -11.75
N SER A 175 3.70 15.28 -11.32
CA SER A 175 2.74 14.40 -12.00
C SER A 175 1.59 14.00 -11.07
N ALA A 176 0.40 13.76 -11.65
CA ALA A 176 -0.72 13.16 -10.94
C ALA A 176 -0.49 11.65 -10.68
N GLN A 177 0.11 10.93 -11.63
CA GLN A 177 0.46 9.54 -11.41
C GLN A 177 1.65 9.42 -10.48
N GLN A 178 1.45 8.80 -9.32
CA GLN A 178 2.46 8.44 -8.35
C GLN A 178 2.90 6.99 -8.58
N TRP A 179 4.18 6.70 -8.37
CA TRP A 179 4.76 5.40 -8.72
C TRP A 179 5.15 4.54 -7.53
N GLY A 180 5.02 5.08 -6.33
CA GLY A 180 5.29 4.41 -5.08
C GLY A 180 6.10 5.23 -4.11
N TYR A 181 6.06 4.79 -2.84
CA TYR A 181 6.86 5.38 -1.78
C TYR A 181 7.37 4.33 -0.79
N LYS A 182 8.40 4.71 -0.03
CA LYS A 182 8.93 3.95 1.11
C LYS A 182 9.17 4.90 2.28
N LEU A 183 8.98 4.36 3.49
CA LEU A 183 9.32 5.02 4.75
C LEU A 183 10.26 4.12 5.54
N ARG A 184 11.37 4.67 6.00
CA ARG A 184 12.30 3.97 6.90
C ARG A 184 13.01 4.94 7.83
N TYR A 185 13.48 4.43 8.93
CA TYR A 185 14.45 5.12 9.77
C TYR A 185 15.86 4.67 9.46
N ASP A 186 16.78 5.64 9.39
CA ASP A 186 18.22 5.45 9.35
C ASP A 186 18.80 6.14 10.60
N GLY A 187 19.03 5.36 11.64
CA GLY A 187 19.22 5.89 12.98
C GLY A 187 17.97 6.68 13.42
N THR A 188 18.13 7.98 13.68
CA THR A 188 17.01 8.86 14.01
C THR A 188 16.49 9.67 12.80
N THR A 189 17.08 9.52 11.63
CA THR A 189 16.63 10.22 10.42
C THR A 189 15.49 9.46 9.77
N LEU A 190 14.31 10.09 9.65
CA LEU A 190 13.25 9.57 8.79
C LEU A 190 13.63 9.82 7.33
N VAL A 191 13.59 8.77 6.54
CA VAL A 191 13.81 8.79 5.09
C VAL A 191 12.50 8.45 4.39
N LEU A 192 11.91 9.44 3.71
CA LEU A 192 10.82 9.25 2.76
C LEU A 192 11.43 9.10 1.37
N SER A 193 11.17 7.99 0.71
CA SER A 193 11.56 7.78 -0.70
C SER A 193 10.32 7.85 -1.57
N LEU A 194 10.34 8.72 -2.60
CA LEU A 194 9.31 8.83 -3.64
C LEU A 194 9.88 8.28 -4.95
N LYS A 195 9.17 7.34 -5.57
CA LYS A 195 9.62 6.65 -6.76
C LYS A 195 9.54 7.55 -8.00
N HIS A 196 10.60 7.51 -8.82
CA HIS A 196 10.60 8.19 -10.11
C HIS A 196 9.68 7.49 -11.11
N PRO A 197 9.09 8.23 -12.06
CA PRO A 197 8.42 7.63 -13.19
C PRO A 197 9.35 6.63 -13.89
N PRO A 198 8.84 5.49 -14.39
CA PRO A 198 9.64 4.55 -15.18
C PRO A 198 10.25 5.23 -16.41
N ALA A 199 11.47 4.85 -16.80
CA ALA A 199 12.26 5.52 -17.82
C ALA A 199 11.54 5.73 -19.17
N ASN A 200 10.60 4.86 -19.52
CA ASN A 200 9.83 4.94 -20.76
C ASN A 200 8.67 5.94 -20.75
N THR A 201 8.29 6.45 -19.56
CA THR A 201 7.34 7.57 -19.45
C THR A 201 8.04 8.91 -19.65
N SER A 202 9.39 8.93 -19.65
CA SER A 202 10.24 10.10 -19.80
C SER A 202 11.02 10.03 -21.12
N MET A 203 10.56 10.72 -22.17
CA MET A 203 11.28 11.18 -23.39
C MET A 203 12.25 10.23 -24.15
N MET A 204 12.40 8.95 -23.82
CA MET A 204 13.19 8.04 -24.66
C MET A 204 12.36 7.56 -25.84
N PRO A 205 12.91 7.52 -27.08
CA PRO A 205 12.21 6.94 -28.20
C PRO A 205 12.08 5.44 -28.01
N VAL A 206 10.89 5.01 -27.56
CA VAL A 206 10.56 3.59 -27.42
C VAL A 206 10.29 3.03 -28.82
N SER A 207 10.93 1.92 -29.15
CA SER A 207 10.62 1.22 -30.41
C SER A 207 9.12 0.86 -30.41
N PRO A 208 8.38 1.18 -31.49
CA PRO A 208 6.98 0.77 -31.59
C PRO A 208 6.76 -0.74 -31.43
N ALA A 209 7.78 -1.55 -31.78
CA ALA A 209 7.75 -3.01 -31.61
C ALA A 209 7.92 -3.47 -30.14
N LYS A 210 8.52 -2.63 -29.27
CA LYS A 210 8.78 -2.96 -27.85
C LYS A 210 8.41 -1.80 -26.92
N PRO A 211 7.12 -1.44 -26.83
CA PRO A 211 6.65 -0.26 -26.11
C PRO A 211 6.89 -0.31 -24.60
N LEU A 212 7.13 -1.49 -24.02
CA LEU A 212 7.38 -1.67 -22.59
C LEU A 212 8.86 -1.91 -22.25
N SER A 213 9.80 -1.60 -23.17
CA SER A 213 11.23 -1.76 -22.92
C SER A 213 11.68 -1.01 -21.67
N GLY A 214 12.41 -1.71 -20.78
CA GLY A 214 12.89 -1.16 -19.52
C GLY A 214 11.84 -1.08 -18.40
N ILE A 215 10.59 -1.45 -18.66
CA ILE A 215 9.54 -1.51 -17.62
C ILE A 215 9.61 -2.86 -16.92
N LYS A 216 9.81 -2.85 -15.60
CA LYS A 216 9.68 -4.04 -14.75
C LYS A 216 8.24 -4.17 -14.28
N ILE A 217 7.62 -5.32 -14.54
CA ILE A 217 6.24 -5.63 -14.14
C ILE A 217 6.26 -6.91 -13.30
N LEU A 218 5.56 -6.91 -12.17
CA LEU A 218 5.36 -8.13 -11.40
C LEU A 218 3.96 -8.68 -11.70
N ILE A 219 3.89 -9.97 -12.05
CA ILE A 219 2.65 -10.72 -12.22
C ILE A 219 2.57 -11.75 -11.10
N ASP A 220 1.51 -11.66 -10.32
CA ASP A 220 1.18 -12.64 -9.30
C ASP A 220 0.12 -13.61 -9.83
N ALA A 221 0.45 -14.90 -9.87
CA ALA A 221 -0.52 -15.96 -10.14
C ALA A 221 -1.17 -16.38 -8.82
N GLY A 222 -2.41 -15.95 -8.58
CA GLY A 222 -3.12 -16.19 -7.34
C GLY A 222 -3.18 -17.68 -6.95
N HIS A 223 -3.19 -17.96 -5.64
CA HIS A 223 -3.20 -19.30 -5.06
C HIS A 223 -2.01 -20.18 -5.48
N GLY A 224 -2.04 -21.47 -5.19
CA GLY A 224 -1.00 -22.42 -5.60
C GLY A 224 -0.77 -23.54 -4.59
N GLY A 225 -0.21 -24.65 -5.07
CA GLY A 225 0.12 -25.82 -4.26
C GLY A 225 -1.08 -26.60 -3.74
N PRO A 226 -0.86 -27.66 -2.97
CA PRO A 226 -1.91 -28.50 -2.41
C PRO A 226 -2.75 -27.79 -1.32
N GLN A 227 -2.19 -26.78 -0.63
CA GLN A 227 -2.83 -26.15 0.52
C GLN A 227 -3.78 -25.01 0.13
N ASP A 228 -3.51 -24.31 -0.97
CA ASP A 228 -4.31 -23.16 -1.43
C ASP A 228 -4.77 -23.36 -2.87
N SER A 229 -5.93 -23.96 -3.03
CA SER A 229 -6.53 -24.21 -4.36
C SER A 229 -7.21 -22.98 -4.96
N GLY A 230 -7.50 -21.93 -4.18
CA GLY A 230 -8.46 -20.90 -4.54
C GLY A 230 -9.87 -21.46 -4.69
N ALA A 231 -10.71 -20.76 -5.41
CA ALA A 231 -12.05 -21.20 -5.77
C ALA A 231 -12.03 -22.51 -6.54
N VAL A 232 -13.08 -23.32 -6.36
CA VAL A 232 -13.26 -24.59 -7.08
C VAL A 232 -14.56 -24.52 -7.86
N SER A 233 -14.48 -24.72 -9.17
CA SER A 233 -15.67 -24.75 -10.02
C SER A 233 -16.53 -26.00 -9.73
N PRO A 234 -17.83 -26.01 -10.16
CA PRO A 234 -18.71 -27.16 -9.99
C PRO A 234 -18.20 -28.47 -10.59
N VAL A 235 -17.30 -28.40 -11.57
CA VAL A 235 -16.67 -29.57 -12.23
C VAL A 235 -15.26 -29.88 -11.68
N GLY A 236 -14.86 -29.25 -10.57
CA GLY A 236 -13.60 -29.55 -9.88
C GLY A 236 -12.35 -28.84 -10.43
N ILE A 237 -12.49 -27.90 -11.36
CA ILE A 237 -11.37 -27.07 -11.82
C ILE A 237 -11.04 -26.05 -10.72
N ARG A 238 -9.77 -25.99 -10.34
CA ARG A 238 -9.27 -25.12 -9.28
C ARG A 238 -8.75 -23.80 -9.84
N GLU A 239 -9.04 -22.70 -9.16
CA GLU A 239 -8.62 -21.35 -9.54
C GLU A 239 -7.10 -21.26 -9.76
N LYS A 240 -6.29 -21.82 -8.85
CA LYS A 240 -4.82 -21.85 -8.95
C LYS A 240 -4.29 -22.35 -10.29
N THR A 241 -5.00 -23.26 -10.94
CA THR A 241 -4.60 -23.83 -12.24
C THR A 241 -4.81 -22.81 -13.35
N VAL A 242 -5.96 -22.16 -13.35
CA VAL A 242 -6.30 -21.17 -14.38
C VAL A 242 -5.48 -19.88 -14.20
N THR A 243 -5.31 -19.43 -12.96
CA THR A 243 -4.48 -18.26 -12.68
C THR A 243 -3.05 -18.45 -13.15
N LEU A 244 -2.45 -19.63 -12.96
CA LEU A 244 -1.10 -19.94 -13.43
C LEU A 244 -1.01 -19.95 -14.96
N ILE A 245 -1.99 -20.56 -15.65
CA ILE A 245 -2.02 -20.61 -17.11
C ILE A 245 -2.10 -19.19 -17.66
N VAL A 246 -3.07 -18.40 -17.21
CA VAL A 246 -3.29 -17.03 -17.70
C VAL A 246 -2.11 -16.13 -17.36
N SER A 247 -1.55 -16.21 -16.16
CA SER A 247 -0.38 -15.43 -15.76
C SER A 247 0.84 -15.69 -16.64
N LYS A 248 1.08 -16.95 -17.03
CA LYS A 248 2.16 -17.30 -17.98
C LYS A 248 1.91 -16.71 -19.38
N LEU A 249 0.69 -16.76 -19.86
CA LEU A 249 0.33 -16.15 -21.14
C LEU A 249 0.48 -14.62 -21.10
N VAL A 250 0.10 -13.98 -19.98
CA VAL A 250 0.30 -12.54 -19.76
C VAL A 250 1.79 -12.21 -19.72
N GLN A 251 2.59 -13.01 -19.02
CA GLN A 251 4.04 -12.85 -18.98
C GLN A 251 4.62 -12.88 -20.40
N GLU A 252 4.29 -13.88 -21.22
CA GLU A 252 4.75 -14.02 -22.60
C GLU A 252 4.40 -12.78 -23.43
N GLU A 253 3.16 -12.32 -23.36
CA GLU A 253 2.67 -11.16 -24.10
C GLU A 253 3.35 -9.84 -23.66
N LEU A 254 3.62 -9.67 -22.38
CA LEU A 254 4.34 -8.50 -21.86
C LEU A 254 5.83 -8.52 -22.24
N VAL A 255 6.49 -9.69 -22.17
CA VAL A 255 7.88 -9.88 -22.60
C VAL A 255 8.03 -9.62 -24.09
N ASN A 256 7.08 -10.07 -24.91
CA ASN A 256 7.05 -9.79 -26.35
C ASN A 256 6.98 -8.27 -26.63
N ARG A 257 6.36 -7.49 -25.74
CA ARG A 257 6.32 -6.02 -25.78
C ARG A 257 7.54 -5.34 -25.15
N GLY A 258 8.52 -6.12 -24.68
CA GLY A 258 9.79 -5.63 -24.14
C GLY A 258 9.85 -5.44 -22.64
N ALA A 259 8.81 -5.80 -21.89
CA ALA A 259 8.83 -5.71 -20.44
C ALA A 259 9.79 -6.72 -19.79
N ASN A 260 10.37 -6.35 -18.64
CA ASN A 260 11.02 -7.27 -17.72
C ASN A 260 9.96 -7.78 -16.72
N VAL A 261 9.54 -9.03 -16.88
CA VAL A 261 8.45 -9.60 -16.10
C VAL A 261 8.99 -10.55 -15.04
N VAL A 262 8.62 -10.27 -13.77
CA VAL A 262 8.84 -11.15 -12.62
C VAL A 262 7.51 -11.81 -12.27
N MET A 263 7.51 -13.13 -12.06
CA MET A 263 6.34 -13.86 -11.57
C MET A 263 6.54 -14.30 -10.13
N THR A 264 5.46 -14.27 -9.33
CA THR A 264 5.51 -14.79 -7.95
C THR A 264 5.71 -16.29 -7.90
N ARG A 265 5.09 -17.02 -8.82
CA ARG A 265 5.28 -18.46 -9.04
C ARG A 265 5.19 -18.81 -10.52
N VAL A 266 5.94 -19.81 -10.91
CA VAL A 266 5.94 -20.35 -12.30
C VAL A 266 5.50 -21.82 -12.34
N GLU A 267 5.23 -22.40 -11.17
CA GLU A 267 4.77 -23.79 -10.98
C GLU A 267 3.61 -23.82 -10.00
N ASP A 268 2.96 -24.99 -9.85
CA ASP A 268 1.92 -25.22 -8.86
C ASP A 268 2.53 -25.56 -7.50
N VAL A 269 2.99 -24.55 -6.80
CA VAL A 269 3.67 -24.64 -5.50
C VAL A 269 2.93 -23.82 -4.45
N ASP A 270 3.00 -24.26 -3.20
CA ASP A 270 2.49 -23.46 -2.07
C ASP A 270 3.34 -22.19 -1.94
N LEU A 271 2.66 -21.06 -1.93
CA LEU A 271 3.28 -19.75 -1.72
C LEU A 271 2.28 -18.85 -0.99
N ASP A 272 2.53 -18.62 0.28
CA ASP A 272 1.70 -17.79 1.14
C ASP A 272 1.72 -16.30 0.74
N LEU A 273 0.79 -15.52 1.28
CA LEU A 273 0.67 -14.10 0.99
C LEU A 273 1.91 -13.27 1.40
N PRO A 274 2.55 -13.47 2.59
CA PRO A 274 3.70 -12.66 2.97
C PRO A 274 4.87 -12.73 1.98
N PRO A 275 5.36 -13.89 1.52
CA PRO A 275 6.38 -13.98 0.48
C PRO A 275 6.01 -13.28 -0.84
N ARG A 276 4.73 -13.30 -1.27
CA ARG A 276 4.28 -12.59 -2.47
C ARG A 276 4.42 -11.07 -2.31
N VAL A 277 3.99 -10.56 -1.15
CA VAL A 277 4.13 -9.13 -0.79
C VAL A 277 5.59 -8.72 -0.73
N GLU A 278 6.45 -9.56 -0.10
CA GLU A 278 7.88 -9.32 -0.01
C GLU A 278 8.55 -9.27 -1.39
N MET A 279 8.11 -10.11 -2.34
CA MET A 279 8.60 -10.03 -3.72
C MET A 279 8.29 -8.68 -4.37
N ILE A 280 7.08 -8.12 -4.18
CA ILE A 280 6.76 -6.78 -4.70
C ILE A 280 7.69 -5.73 -4.06
N GLN A 281 7.89 -5.81 -2.75
CA GLN A 281 8.75 -4.86 -2.02
C GLN A 281 10.21 -4.94 -2.46
N LYS A 282 10.72 -6.15 -2.68
CA LYS A 282 12.11 -6.40 -3.09
C LYS A 282 12.36 -6.04 -4.57
N GLU A 283 11.46 -6.44 -5.44
CA GLU A 283 11.60 -6.23 -6.89
C GLU A 283 11.32 -4.80 -7.31
N GLU A 284 10.56 -4.05 -6.52
CA GLU A 284 10.20 -2.66 -6.78
C GLU A 284 9.70 -2.44 -8.22
N PRO A 285 8.70 -3.22 -8.71
CA PRO A 285 8.26 -3.14 -10.09
C PRO A 285 7.64 -1.77 -10.40
N ALA A 286 7.51 -1.42 -11.67
CA ALA A 286 6.75 -0.24 -12.08
C ALA A 286 5.26 -0.39 -11.74
N ILE A 287 4.72 -1.61 -11.92
CA ILE A 287 3.38 -2.02 -11.47
C ILE A 287 3.39 -3.48 -11.03
N ALA A 288 2.44 -3.86 -10.18
CA ALA A 288 2.16 -5.24 -9.81
C ALA A 288 0.69 -5.58 -10.13
N ILE A 289 0.46 -6.73 -10.76
CA ILE A 289 -0.88 -7.22 -11.11
C ILE A 289 -1.04 -8.64 -10.57
N SER A 290 -1.99 -8.83 -9.66
CA SER A 290 -2.38 -10.14 -9.15
C SER A 290 -3.58 -10.65 -9.96
N ILE A 291 -3.52 -11.88 -10.44
CA ILE A 291 -4.51 -12.50 -11.32
C ILE A 291 -5.28 -13.55 -10.54
N HIS A 292 -6.60 -13.36 -10.48
CA HIS A 292 -7.56 -14.17 -9.76
C HIS A 292 -8.83 -14.43 -10.56
N TYR A 293 -9.63 -15.36 -10.08
CA TYR A 293 -10.98 -15.63 -10.53
C TYR A 293 -11.91 -15.76 -9.32
N ASN A 294 -12.94 -14.97 -9.31
CA ASN A 294 -13.83 -14.80 -8.18
C ASN A 294 -14.73 -16.02 -7.94
N ALA A 295 -15.21 -16.12 -6.71
CA ALA A 295 -16.23 -17.09 -6.29
C ALA A 295 -17.28 -16.38 -5.43
N LEU A 296 -18.38 -17.06 -5.18
CA LEU A 296 -19.40 -16.65 -4.21
C LEU A 296 -19.48 -17.69 -3.09
N PRO A 297 -20.00 -17.32 -1.91
CA PRO A 297 -20.40 -18.32 -0.92
C PRO A 297 -21.51 -19.21 -1.47
N ASP A 298 -21.69 -20.39 -0.86
CA ASP A 298 -22.60 -21.45 -1.34
C ASP A 298 -24.06 -21.01 -1.57
N ASN A 299 -24.49 -19.95 -0.88
CA ASN A 299 -25.83 -19.36 -1.03
C ASN A 299 -25.86 -18.15 -1.99
N GLY A 300 -24.76 -17.88 -2.69
CA GLY A 300 -24.67 -16.77 -3.64
C GLY A 300 -25.40 -17.04 -4.95
N ASP A 301 -25.82 -15.96 -5.62
CA ASP A 301 -26.48 -16.06 -6.93
C ASP A 301 -25.45 -16.26 -8.04
N ALA A 302 -25.05 -17.52 -8.26
CA ALA A 302 -24.04 -17.88 -9.24
C ALA A 302 -24.45 -17.62 -10.70
N ILE A 303 -25.76 -17.55 -10.98
CA ILE A 303 -26.27 -17.34 -12.35
C ILE A 303 -26.16 -15.88 -12.76
N ASN A 304 -26.51 -14.96 -11.86
CA ASN A 304 -26.58 -13.53 -12.17
C ASN A 304 -25.30 -12.77 -11.78
N THR A 305 -24.44 -13.35 -10.93
CA THR A 305 -23.17 -12.72 -10.55
C THR A 305 -22.06 -13.09 -11.53
N LYS A 306 -21.54 -12.11 -12.24
CA LYS A 306 -20.51 -12.29 -13.25
C LYS A 306 -19.78 -10.99 -13.54
N GLY A 307 -18.64 -11.08 -14.20
CA GLY A 307 -17.93 -9.93 -14.76
C GLY A 307 -16.53 -9.75 -14.21
N VAL A 308 -15.80 -8.87 -14.88
CA VAL A 308 -14.45 -8.46 -14.51
C VAL A 308 -14.49 -7.52 -13.32
N GLY A 309 -13.72 -7.82 -12.28
CA GLY A 309 -13.49 -6.96 -11.12
C GLY A 309 -12.04 -6.48 -11.05
N ALA A 310 -11.84 -5.32 -10.47
CA ALA A 310 -10.51 -4.80 -10.16
C ALA A 310 -10.48 -4.22 -8.75
N PHE A 311 -9.40 -4.50 -8.01
CA PHE A 311 -9.23 -4.06 -6.63
C PHE A 311 -7.94 -3.26 -6.49
N TRP A 312 -8.02 -2.18 -5.73
CA TRP A 312 -6.91 -1.29 -5.42
C TRP A 312 -6.97 -0.84 -3.95
N PHE A 313 -5.86 -0.43 -3.38
CA PHE A 313 -5.79 0.09 -2.01
C PHE A 313 -5.16 1.48 -1.95
N HIS A 314 -3.93 1.66 -2.47
CA HIS A 314 -3.27 2.95 -2.52
C HIS A 314 -3.77 3.80 -3.70
N PRO A 315 -4.02 5.11 -3.51
CA PRO A 315 -4.46 6.03 -4.57
C PRO A 315 -3.65 5.97 -5.85
N GLN A 316 -2.33 5.73 -5.74
CA GLN A 316 -1.44 5.54 -6.90
C GLN A 316 -1.84 4.40 -7.83
N ALA A 317 -2.58 3.38 -7.34
CA ALA A 317 -3.02 2.23 -8.12
C ALA A 317 -4.41 2.43 -8.75
N HIS A 318 -5.17 3.44 -8.32
CA HIS A 318 -6.56 3.65 -8.75
C HIS A 318 -6.69 3.81 -10.26
N SER A 319 -5.83 4.64 -10.88
CA SER A 319 -5.89 4.87 -12.34
C SER A 319 -5.63 3.58 -13.13
N LEU A 320 -4.68 2.74 -12.66
CA LEU A 320 -4.38 1.45 -13.27
C LEU A 320 -5.57 0.48 -13.16
N ALA A 321 -6.17 0.37 -11.97
CA ALA A 321 -7.35 -0.48 -11.74
C ALA A 321 -8.52 -0.08 -12.63
N MET A 322 -8.87 1.22 -12.66
CA MET A 322 -9.94 1.74 -13.52
C MET A 322 -9.67 1.51 -15.00
N PHE A 323 -8.44 1.78 -15.44
CA PHE A 323 -8.08 1.63 -16.85
C PHE A 323 -8.16 0.17 -17.30
N LEU A 324 -7.50 -0.74 -16.59
CA LEU A 324 -7.50 -2.16 -16.94
C LEU A 324 -8.91 -2.76 -16.90
N HIS A 325 -9.67 -2.47 -15.86
CA HIS A 325 -11.06 -2.93 -15.77
C HIS A 325 -11.88 -2.48 -16.99
N ASN A 326 -11.93 -1.16 -17.27
CA ASN A 326 -12.74 -0.62 -18.37
C ASN A 326 -12.25 -1.13 -19.73
N TYR A 327 -10.93 -1.25 -19.88
CA TYR A 327 -10.31 -1.78 -21.10
C TYR A 327 -10.73 -3.24 -21.38
N LEU A 328 -10.64 -4.11 -20.36
CA LEU A 328 -11.01 -5.52 -20.49
C LEU A 328 -12.50 -5.70 -20.74
N VAL A 329 -13.36 -4.99 -20.01
CA VAL A 329 -14.81 -5.00 -20.21
C VAL A 329 -15.16 -4.64 -21.65
N ALA A 330 -14.61 -3.54 -22.18
CA ALA A 330 -14.88 -3.08 -23.54
C ALA A 330 -14.25 -3.99 -24.59
N LYS A 331 -12.97 -4.36 -24.42
CA LYS A 331 -12.21 -5.11 -25.44
C LYS A 331 -12.69 -6.54 -25.63
N LEU A 332 -13.10 -7.19 -24.52
CA LEU A 332 -13.52 -8.58 -24.51
C LEU A 332 -15.05 -8.74 -24.53
N ASN A 333 -15.78 -7.61 -24.52
CA ASN A 333 -17.23 -7.60 -24.40
C ASN A 333 -17.74 -8.44 -23.22
N ARG A 334 -17.10 -8.26 -22.05
CA ARG A 334 -17.44 -8.95 -20.81
C ARG A 334 -18.22 -8.06 -19.87
N PRO A 335 -19.08 -8.60 -19.00
CA PRO A 335 -19.74 -7.82 -17.95
C PRO A 335 -18.72 -7.15 -17.05
N SER A 336 -19.11 -6.01 -16.47
CA SER A 336 -18.39 -5.37 -15.38
C SER A 336 -18.92 -5.89 -14.05
N TYR A 337 -18.04 -6.38 -13.18
CA TYR A 337 -18.37 -6.58 -11.77
C TYR A 337 -18.12 -5.30 -10.96
N GLY A 338 -17.07 -4.55 -11.32
CA GLY A 338 -16.79 -3.23 -10.75
C GLY A 338 -15.33 -3.00 -10.40
N VAL A 339 -15.05 -1.77 -9.93
CA VAL A 339 -13.73 -1.38 -9.39
C VAL A 339 -13.89 -1.01 -7.93
N PHE A 340 -13.13 -1.66 -7.05
CA PHE A 340 -13.33 -1.58 -5.62
C PHE A 340 -12.05 -1.13 -4.89
N TRP A 341 -12.21 -0.25 -3.92
CA TRP A 341 -11.19 -0.03 -2.92
C TRP A 341 -11.25 -1.18 -1.90
N ASN A 342 -10.14 -1.90 -1.73
CA ASN A 342 -10.06 -2.98 -0.75
C ASN A 342 -8.62 -3.23 -0.30
N ASN A 343 -8.47 -3.47 1.01
CA ASN A 343 -7.21 -3.73 1.68
C ASN A 343 -6.78 -5.21 1.58
N LEU A 344 -6.61 -5.71 0.35
CA LEU A 344 -6.12 -7.05 0.09
C LEU A 344 -4.58 -7.10 0.22
N ALA A 345 -4.03 -8.28 0.51
CA ALA A 345 -2.58 -8.42 0.69
C ALA A 345 -1.78 -7.90 -0.52
N MET A 346 -2.22 -8.24 -1.73
CA MET A 346 -1.53 -7.89 -2.97
C MET A 346 -1.78 -6.45 -3.44
N THR A 347 -2.77 -5.74 -2.87
CA THR A 347 -3.01 -4.31 -3.19
C THR A 347 -2.31 -3.36 -2.22
N ARG A 348 -1.80 -3.86 -1.07
CA ARG A 348 -1.18 -3.07 0.01
C ARG A 348 0.23 -2.54 -0.24
N PRO A 349 1.10 -3.16 -1.06
CA PRO A 349 2.45 -2.63 -1.22
C PRO A 349 2.44 -1.21 -1.75
N ALA A 350 3.07 -0.30 -0.97
CA ALA A 350 3.15 1.12 -1.33
C ALA A 350 4.28 1.43 -2.33
N VAL A 351 5.17 0.47 -2.58
CA VAL A 351 6.38 0.62 -3.41
C VAL A 351 6.08 0.67 -4.91
N ALA A 352 4.86 0.30 -5.31
CA ALA A 352 4.39 0.34 -6.69
C ALA A 352 2.86 0.40 -6.76
N PRO A 353 2.25 0.95 -7.83
CA PRO A 353 0.85 0.73 -8.14
C PRO A 353 0.57 -0.77 -8.22
N SER A 354 -0.25 -1.30 -7.28
CA SER A 354 -0.53 -2.73 -7.13
C SER A 354 -2.03 -2.96 -7.20
N VAL A 355 -2.46 -3.80 -8.15
CA VAL A 355 -3.88 -4.12 -8.37
C VAL A 355 -4.10 -5.62 -8.33
N LEU A 356 -5.30 -6.04 -7.92
CA LEU A 356 -5.77 -7.41 -8.04
C LEU A 356 -6.94 -7.43 -9.03
N MET A 357 -6.86 -8.31 -10.01
CA MET A 357 -7.86 -8.47 -11.05
C MET A 357 -8.62 -9.78 -10.85
N GLU A 358 -9.93 -9.69 -10.68
CA GLU A 358 -10.86 -10.81 -10.73
C GLU A 358 -11.41 -10.93 -12.15
N LEU A 359 -10.96 -11.92 -12.89
CA LEU A 359 -11.16 -12.02 -14.34
C LEU A 359 -12.43 -12.79 -14.73
N GLY A 360 -13.38 -12.92 -13.81
CA GLY A 360 -14.65 -13.62 -13.94
C GLY A 360 -14.90 -14.54 -12.75
N PHE A 361 -16.08 -15.18 -12.72
CA PHE A 361 -16.52 -16.07 -11.65
C PHE A 361 -16.48 -17.53 -12.07
N THR A 362 -15.68 -18.36 -11.42
CA THR A 362 -15.52 -19.79 -11.73
C THR A 362 -16.78 -20.61 -11.52
N ILE A 363 -17.72 -20.09 -10.72
CA ILE A 363 -19.00 -20.73 -10.43
C ILE A 363 -20.12 -20.32 -11.39
N ASN A 364 -19.95 -19.26 -12.16
CA ASN A 364 -20.93 -18.85 -13.18
C ASN A 364 -20.78 -19.74 -14.43
N PRO A 365 -21.83 -20.43 -14.89
CA PRO A 365 -21.69 -21.38 -16.00
C PRO A 365 -21.21 -20.76 -17.31
N GLU A 366 -21.70 -19.54 -17.65
CA GLU A 366 -21.32 -18.86 -18.88
C GLU A 366 -19.83 -18.40 -18.83
N GLU A 367 -19.40 -17.90 -17.67
CA GLU A 367 -18.02 -17.46 -17.51
C GLU A 367 -17.05 -18.63 -17.40
N PHE A 368 -17.47 -19.73 -16.76
CA PHE A 368 -16.64 -20.91 -16.62
C PHE A 368 -16.20 -21.48 -17.97
N GLU A 369 -17.11 -21.61 -18.95
CA GLU A 369 -16.77 -22.08 -20.29
C GLU A 369 -15.70 -21.19 -20.94
N TRP A 370 -15.83 -19.88 -20.75
CA TRP A 370 -14.86 -18.91 -21.26
C TRP A 370 -13.53 -18.98 -20.49
N ILE A 371 -13.55 -19.09 -19.17
CA ILE A 371 -12.37 -19.14 -18.29
C ILE A 371 -11.47 -20.32 -18.62
N VAL A 372 -12.03 -21.48 -18.94
CA VAL A 372 -11.27 -22.70 -19.24
C VAL A 372 -10.91 -22.86 -20.73
N ASN A 373 -11.43 -22.00 -21.61
CA ASN A 373 -11.18 -22.07 -23.04
C ASN A 373 -9.78 -21.51 -23.39
N PRO A 374 -8.86 -22.31 -23.96
CA PRO A 374 -7.51 -21.86 -24.27
C PRO A 374 -7.44 -20.66 -25.26
N THR A 375 -8.40 -20.55 -26.16
CA THR A 375 -8.48 -19.45 -27.13
C THR A 375 -8.86 -18.15 -26.40
N GLU A 376 -9.81 -18.21 -25.49
CA GLU A 376 -10.25 -17.06 -24.70
C GLU A 376 -9.18 -16.63 -23.67
N GLN A 377 -8.45 -17.60 -23.08
CA GLN A 377 -7.31 -17.31 -22.21
C GLN A 377 -6.20 -16.53 -22.96
N LYS A 378 -5.89 -16.90 -24.20
CA LYS A 378 -4.94 -16.15 -25.04
C LYS A 378 -5.44 -14.75 -25.36
N LYS A 379 -6.72 -14.60 -25.75
CA LYS A 379 -7.32 -13.27 -26.00
C LYS A 379 -7.28 -12.39 -24.76
N LEU A 380 -7.57 -12.97 -23.60
CA LEU A 380 -7.50 -12.27 -22.30
C LEU A 380 -6.09 -11.79 -22.01
N ALA A 381 -5.09 -12.66 -22.15
CA ALA A 381 -3.68 -12.30 -21.94
C ALA A 381 -3.22 -11.18 -22.89
N GLN A 382 -3.58 -11.25 -24.16
CA GLN A 382 -3.33 -10.20 -25.14
C GLN A 382 -4.00 -8.88 -24.77
N ALA A 383 -5.24 -8.93 -24.29
CA ALA A 383 -5.98 -7.75 -23.87
C ALA A 383 -5.36 -7.11 -22.62
N ILE A 384 -4.94 -7.92 -21.62
CA ILE A 384 -4.25 -7.41 -20.43
C ILE A 384 -2.95 -6.72 -20.82
N ALA A 385 -2.10 -7.38 -21.62
CA ALA A 385 -0.82 -6.82 -22.02
C ALA A 385 -0.96 -5.56 -22.89
N GLN A 386 -1.96 -5.51 -23.76
CA GLN A 386 -2.27 -4.32 -24.53
C GLN A 386 -2.83 -3.20 -23.64
N GLY A 387 -3.74 -3.50 -22.71
CA GLY A 387 -4.26 -2.54 -21.73
C GLY A 387 -3.14 -1.93 -20.88
N VAL A 388 -2.21 -2.74 -20.38
CA VAL A 388 -1.00 -2.26 -19.68
C VAL A 388 -0.20 -1.31 -20.56
N THR A 389 0.02 -1.67 -21.84
CA THR A 389 0.76 -0.83 -22.78
C THR A 389 0.11 0.53 -23.00
N GLU A 390 -1.20 0.53 -23.21
CA GLU A 390 -1.98 1.76 -23.41
C GLU A 390 -2.07 2.61 -22.15
N TRP A 391 -2.19 1.98 -20.98
CA TRP A 391 -2.15 2.71 -19.72
C TRP A 391 -0.81 3.44 -19.53
N PHE A 392 0.33 2.77 -19.74
CA PHE A 392 1.64 3.45 -19.65
C PHE A 392 1.79 4.59 -20.65
N ALA A 393 1.13 4.50 -21.82
CA ALA A 393 1.11 5.59 -22.79
C ALA A 393 0.24 6.77 -22.34
N SER A 394 -0.79 6.53 -21.53
CA SER A 394 -1.77 7.54 -21.08
C SER A 394 -1.30 8.34 -19.85
N VAL A 395 -0.41 7.78 -19.02
CA VAL A 395 0.05 8.40 -17.75
C VAL A 395 1.39 9.14 -17.89
N LYS A 396 1.70 9.65 -19.06
CA LYS A 396 2.91 10.43 -19.35
C LYS A 396 2.89 11.83 -18.73
#